data_2524558a5e6865017ba5d9a32c25bcbc
#
_entry.id   2524558a5e6865017ba5d9a32c25bcbc
#
_cell.length_a   1.000
_cell.length_b   1.000
_cell.length_c   1.000
_cell.angle_alpha   90.00
_cell.angle_beta   90.00
_cell.angle_gamma   90.00
#
_symmetry.space_group_name_H-M   'P 1'
#
loop_
_entity.id
_entity.type
_entity.pdbx_description
1 polymer ?
#
loop_
_entity_poly.entity_id
_entity_poly.type
_entity_poly.pdbx_seq_one_letter_code
_entity_poly.pdbx_strand_id
1 'polypeptide(L)'
;VQYPLPQRSRMHSALLAIAALFCAMAFVAAVSQLSRNDGARSLAPPPALAPIDLPASSAIGPGAGIFVEYADGSGGMGCTAGFLVHTAAGETGVLTAGHCNRPGGPGKVTMNLGGVLPYATVGTFSQTVNEGVHKEQHDIGLVLLNGESVPQSAAIGASLPVAGVATNLQIGQELCKFGMGSGEATCGPITEVTKSKVVFLAPGQCGDSGGPVYLNDGDGAVRAVGILIRGGVPDPPKPGCSAPARFSVAELVQPWLDKWRLTTVTAVSSAAG
;
A
#
# COMPACT_ATOMS: atom_id res chain seq x y z
N VAL A 1 -94.84 -10.80 -30.05
CA VAL A 1 -93.74 -11.11 -30.96
C VAL A 1 -92.46 -11.20 -30.13
N GLN A 2 -91.97 -12.45 -29.87
CA GLN A 2 -90.67 -12.68 -29.17
C GLN A 2 -89.57 -12.83 -30.23
N TYR A 3 -88.52 -12.00 -30.10
CA TYR A 3 -87.31 -12.14 -30.90
C TYR A 3 -86.35 -13.10 -30.19
N PRO A 4 -85.76 -14.09 -30.89
CA PRO A 4 -84.77 -14.97 -30.31
C PRO A 4 -83.43 -14.24 -30.16
N LEU A 5 -82.73 -14.39 -29.02
CA LEU A 5 -81.44 -13.90 -28.73
C LEU A 5 -80.41 -14.63 -29.57
N PRO A 6 -79.37 -13.96 -30.12
CA PRO A 6 -78.35 -14.62 -30.93
C PRO A 6 -77.51 -15.56 -30.07
N GLN A 7 -77.39 -16.82 -30.53
CA GLN A 7 -76.45 -17.83 -29.99
C GLN A 7 -75.04 -17.38 -30.24
N ARG A 8 -74.32 -16.92 -29.22
CA ARG A 8 -72.89 -16.69 -29.27
C ARG A 8 -72.20 -18.01 -29.54
N SER A 9 -71.59 -18.08 -30.70
CA SER A 9 -70.85 -19.24 -31.20
C SER A 9 -69.83 -19.75 -30.20
N ARG A 10 -69.95 -21.01 -29.77
CA ARG A 10 -69.02 -21.74 -28.91
C ARG A 10 -67.60 -21.82 -29.54
N MET A 11 -67.48 -21.54 -30.82
CA MET A 11 -66.20 -21.49 -31.56
C MET A 11 -65.29 -20.35 -31.16
N HIS A 12 -65.83 -19.15 -30.81
CA HIS A 12 -65.01 -18.02 -30.39
C HIS A 12 -64.39 -18.24 -29.01
N SER A 13 -65.07 -18.92 -28.10
CA SER A 13 -64.55 -19.26 -26.77
C SER A 13 -63.44 -20.31 -26.83
N ALA A 14 -63.51 -21.25 -27.76
CA ALA A 14 -62.47 -22.26 -27.97
C ALA A 14 -61.19 -21.66 -28.58
N LEU A 15 -61.34 -20.73 -29.54
CA LEU A 15 -60.18 -20.04 -30.14
C LEU A 15 -59.43 -19.14 -29.14
N LEU A 16 -60.14 -18.44 -28.24
CA LEU A 16 -59.55 -17.64 -27.19
C LEU A 16 -58.82 -18.50 -26.16
N ALA A 17 -59.33 -19.68 -25.83
CA ALA A 17 -58.67 -20.60 -24.91
C ALA A 17 -57.38 -21.18 -25.49
N ILE A 18 -57.35 -21.50 -26.74
CA ILE A 18 -56.16 -22.02 -27.49
C ILE A 18 -55.09 -20.92 -27.58
N ALA A 19 -55.47 -19.68 -27.91
CA ALA A 19 -54.56 -18.55 -27.97
C ALA A 19 -53.91 -18.26 -26.60
N ALA A 20 -54.69 -18.31 -25.51
CA ALA A 20 -54.18 -18.13 -24.16
C ALA A 20 -53.16 -19.24 -23.75
N LEU A 21 -53.40 -20.48 -24.16
CA LEU A 21 -52.48 -21.59 -23.89
C LEU A 21 -51.14 -21.43 -24.65
N PHE A 22 -51.18 -20.99 -25.89
CA PHE A 22 -49.95 -20.71 -26.69
C PHE A 22 -49.17 -19.56 -26.11
N CYS A 23 -49.83 -18.47 -25.65
CA CYS A 23 -49.14 -17.37 -24.97
C CYS A 23 -48.51 -17.82 -23.65
N ALA A 24 -49.17 -18.65 -22.86
CA ALA A 24 -48.62 -19.17 -21.60
C ALA A 24 -47.41 -20.08 -21.85
N MET A 25 -47.46 -20.97 -22.87
CA MET A 25 -46.31 -21.80 -23.19
C MET A 25 -45.15 -21.01 -23.78
N ALA A 26 -45.39 -19.97 -24.57
CA ALA A 26 -44.34 -19.07 -25.06
C ALA A 26 -43.68 -18.29 -23.91
N PHE A 27 -44.47 -17.86 -22.92
CA PHE A 27 -43.93 -17.16 -21.76
C PHE A 27 -43.09 -18.08 -20.86
N VAL A 28 -43.51 -19.32 -20.64
CA VAL A 28 -42.72 -20.32 -19.89
C VAL A 28 -41.42 -20.67 -20.62
N ALA A 29 -41.45 -20.79 -21.96
CA ALA A 29 -40.26 -21.03 -22.75
C ALA A 29 -39.28 -19.83 -22.72
N ALA A 30 -39.77 -18.59 -22.76
CA ALA A 30 -38.96 -17.38 -22.65
C ALA A 30 -38.32 -17.25 -21.26
N VAL A 31 -39.08 -17.52 -20.18
CA VAL A 31 -38.53 -17.49 -18.82
C VAL A 31 -37.48 -18.58 -18.61
N SER A 32 -37.72 -19.80 -19.14
CA SER A 32 -36.73 -20.88 -19.05
C SER A 32 -35.47 -20.63 -19.89
N GLN A 33 -35.54 -19.85 -20.97
CA GLN A 33 -34.34 -19.41 -21.70
C GLN A 33 -33.58 -18.29 -20.98
N LEU A 34 -34.27 -17.37 -20.32
CA LEU A 34 -33.66 -16.38 -19.46
C LEU A 34 -32.90 -17.05 -18.28
N SER A 35 -33.53 -18.03 -17.63
CA SER A 35 -32.88 -18.78 -16.54
C SER A 35 -31.72 -19.67 -17.00
N ARG A 36 -31.66 -20.06 -18.28
CA ARG A 36 -30.53 -20.81 -18.83
C ARG A 36 -29.38 -19.93 -19.26
N ASN A 37 -29.62 -18.64 -19.56
CA ASN A 37 -28.56 -17.67 -19.86
C ASN A 37 -27.89 -17.08 -18.61
N ASP A 38 -28.48 -17.28 -17.41
CA ASP A 38 -27.81 -17.07 -16.11
C ASP A 38 -26.86 -18.23 -15.75
N GLY A 39 -26.60 -19.16 -16.70
CA GLY A 39 -25.53 -20.11 -16.60
C GLY A 39 -24.22 -19.39 -16.38
N ALA A 40 -23.80 -19.40 -15.13
CA ALA A 40 -22.47 -19.12 -14.61
C ALA A 40 -21.57 -18.41 -15.67
N ARG A 41 -21.65 -17.08 -15.74
CA ARG A 41 -20.46 -16.33 -16.07
C ARG A 41 -19.47 -16.73 -15.00
N SER A 42 -18.67 -17.74 -15.31
CA SER A 42 -17.42 -17.96 -14.61
C SER A 42 -16.74 -16.59 -14.68
N LEU A 43 -16.81 -15.83 -13.59
CA LEU A 43 -15.98 -14.66 -13.44
C LEU A 43 -14.58 -15.22 -13.59
N ALA A 44 -13.96 -14.99 -14.75
CA ALA A 44 -12.54 -15.22 -14.88
C ALA A 44 -11.90 -14.60 -13.64
N PRO A 45 -11.01 -15.31 -12.93
CA PRO A 45 -10.31 -14.72 -11.80
C PRO A 45 -9.79 -13.36 -12.26
N PRO A 46 -9.92 -12.30 -11.43
CA PRO A 46 -9.43 -11.00 -11.80
C PRO A 46 -8.00 -11.18 -12.33
N PRO A 47 -7.62 -10.49 -13.43
CA PRO A 47 -6.28 -10.65 -13.99
C PRO A 47 -5.29 -10.47 -12.85
N ALA A 48 -4.39 -11.45 -12.69
CA ALA A 48 -3.32 -11.34 -11.72
C ALA A 48 -2.67 -9.97 -11.94
N LEU A 49 -2.56 -9.18 -10.87
CA LEU A 49 -1.93 -7.88 -10.92
C LEU A 49 -0.59 -8.04 -11.62
N ALA A 50 -0.33 -7.24 -12.63
CA ALA A 50 0.97 -7.24 -13.28
C ALA A 50 2.01 -6.98 -12.17
N PRO A 51 2.99 -7.87 -11.99
CA PRO A 51 3.96 -7.70 -10.93
C PRO A 51 4.70 -6.39 -11.16
N ILE A 52 4.73 -5.52 -10.13
CA ILE A 52 5.62 -4.37 -10.10
C ILE A 52 7.04 -4.94 -10.02
N ASP A 53 7.94 -4.43 -10.86
CA ASP A 53 9.34 -4.81 -10.80
C ASP A 53 9.97 -4.21 -9.53
N LEU A 54 10.06 -5.03 -8.48
CA LEU A 54 10.70 -4.64 -7.23
C LEU A 54 12.19 -4.93 -7.29
N PRO A 55 13.03 -3.98 -6.88
CA PRO A 55 14.46 -4.26 -6.68
C PRO A 55 14.67 -5.45 -5.74
N ALA A 56 15.60 -6.33 -6.10
CA ALA A 56 15.97 -7.45 -5.24
C ALA A 56 16.67 -6.94 -3.97
N SER A 57 16.33 -7.53 -2.81
CA SER A 57 16.99 -7.26 -1.55
C SER A 57 17.15 -8.57 -0.79
N SER A 58 18.33 -8.81 -0.21
CA SER A 58 18.61 -10.03 0.56
C SER A 58 17.91 -10.08 1.92
N ALA A 59 17.38 -8.97 2.41
CA ALA A 59 16.71 -8.85 3.69
C ALA A 59 15.67 -7.74 3.68
N ILE A 60 14.64 -7.86 4.54
CA ILE A 60 13.75 -6.76 4.84
C ILE A 60 14.44 -5.78 5.79
N GLY A 61 14.33 -4.50 5.49
CA GLY A 61 14.93 -3.43 6.31
C GLY A 61 14.88 -2.09 5.60
N PRO A 62 15.51 -1.06 6.17
CA PRO A 62 15.43 0.29 5.63
C PRO A 62 15.92 0.37 4.19
N GLY A 63 15.06 0.83 3.29
CA GLY A 63 15.34 0.97 1.87
C GLY A 63 14.94 -0.22 0.99
N ALA A 64 14.54 -1.35 1.55
CA ALA A 64 14.07 -2.48 0.76
C ALA A 64 12.75 -2.15 0.03
N GLY A 65 12.65 -2.54 -1.23
CA GLY A 65 11.41 -2.42 -2.01
C GLY A 65 10.35 -3.40 -1.53
N ILE A 66 9.14 -2.92 -1.31
CA ILE A 66 7.99 -3.72 -0.90
C ILE A 66 6.81 -3.47 -1.83
N PHE A 67 5.98 -4.51 -2.03
CA PHE A 67 4.67 -4.38 -2.65
C PHE A 67 3.59 -4.70 -1.63
N VAL A 68 2.64 -3.79 -1.49
CA VAL A 68 1.50 -3.93 -0.59
C VAL A 68 0.29 -4.32 -1.41
N GLU A 69 -0.18 -5.56 -1.25
CA GLU A 69 -1.45 -6.02 -1.82
C GLU A 69 -2.59 -5.54 -0.93
N TYR A 70 -3.57 -4.86 -1.52
CA TYR A 70 -4.72 -4.39 -0.76
C TYR A 70 -5.63 -5.56 -0.37
N ALA A 71 -6.17 -5.50 0.86
CA ALA A 71 -7.00 -6.56 1.42
C ALA A 71 -8.28 -6.84 0.62
N ASP A 72 -8.78 -5.85 -0.13
CA ASP A 72 -9.97 -5.96 -0.99
C ASP A 72 -9.69 -6.57 -2.37
N GLY A 73 -8.43 -6.92 -2.66
CA GLY A 73 -8.02 -7.46 -3.96
C GLY A 73 -8.07 -6.45 -5.11
N SER A 74 -8.30 -5.16 -4.85
CA SER A 74 -8.41 -4.12 -5.90
C SER A 74 -7.08 -3.74 -6.53
N GLY A 75 -5.98 -4.27 -6.02
CA GLY A 75 -4.64 -3.94 -6.49
C GLY A 75 -3.62 -3.88 -5.38
N GLY A 76 -2.61 -3.05 -5.57
CA GLY A 76 -1.54 -2.84 -4.61
C GLY A 76 -0.68 -1.64 -4.98
N MET A 77 0.31 -1.38 -4.14
CA MET A 77 1.24 -0.27 -4.31
C MET A 77 2.68 -0.71 -4.03
N GLY A 78 3.59 -0.27 -4.89
CA GLY A 78 5.03 -0.38 -4.62
C GLY A 78 5.49 0.76 -3.71
N CYS A 79 6.14 0.41 -2.62
CA CYS A 79 6.65 1.32 -1.61
C CYS A 79 8.02 0.86 -1.11
N THR A 80 8.63 1.65 -0.26
CA THR A 80 9.90 1.34 0.39
C THR A 80 9.68 1.00 1.86
N ALA A 81 10.37 0.02 2.37
CA ALA A 81 10.44 -0.29 3.79
C ALA A 81 11.25 0.79 4.53
N GLY A 82 10.75 1.25 5.64
CA GLY A 82 11.43 2.15 6.55
C GLY A 82 12.22 1.40 7.62
N PHE A 83 12.20 1.89 8.87
CA PHE A 83 12.99 1.32 9.94
C PHE A 83 12.36 0.08 10.55
N LEU A 84 13.21 -0.90 10.88
CA LEU A 84 12.81 -2.04 11.70
C LEU A 84 12.56 -1.61 13.15
N VAL A 85 11.55 -2.22 13.75
CA VAL A 85 11.13 -1.95 15.14
C VAL A 85 10.77 -3.26 15.83
N HIS A 86 10.88 -3.27 17.16
CA HIS A 86 10.27 -4.29 18.00
C HIS A 86 9.04 -3.72 18.71
N THR A 87 7.97 -4.48 18.78
CA THR A 87 6.80 -4.20 19.60
C THR A 87 7.09 -4.53 21.07
N ALA A 88 6.24 -4.04 21.98
CA ALA A 88 6.32 -4.42 23.40
C ALA A 88 6.13 -5.92 23.66
N ALA A 89 5.53 -6.66 22.69
CA ALA A 89 5.41 -8.12 22.74
C ALA A 89 6.65 -8.85 22.19
N GLY A 90 7.66 -8.13 21.71
CA GLY A 90 8.87 -8.71 21.13
C GLY A 90 8.75 -9.10 19.66
N GLU A 91 7.62 -8.78 19.00
CA GLU A 91 7.46 -9.04 17.57
C GLU A 91 8.27 -8.02 16.76
N THR A 92 8.84 -8.46 15.66
CA THR A 92 9.52 -7.54 14.73
C THR A 92 8.53 -6.98 13.72
N GLY A 93 8.62 -5.67 13.50
CA GLY A 93 7.88 -4.97 12.46
C GLY A 93 8.77 -4.04 11.66
N VAL A 94 8.21 -3.46 10.62
CA VAL A 94 8.84 -2.42 9.82
C VAL A 94 7.87 -1.24 9.67
N LEU A 95 8.38 -0.04 9.89
CA LEU A 95 7.64 1.20 9.61
C LEU A 95 7.66 1.48 8.10
N THR A 96 6.57 2.04 7.60
CA THR A 96 6.44 2.51 6.21
C THR A 96 5.39 3.62 6.15
N ALA A 97 5.08 4.16 4.99
CA ALA A 97 4.00 5.14 4.86
C ALA A 97 2.62 4.47 4.97
N GLY A 98 1.69 5.15 5.64
CA GLY A 98 0.32 4.63 5.82
C GLY A 98 -0.46 4.55 4.53
N HIS A 99 -0.24 5.50 3.59
CA HIS A 99 -0.89 5.50 2.28
C HIS A 99 -0.47 4.34 1.37
N CYS A 100 0.61 3.61 1.70
CA CYS A 100 0.98 2.37 1.00
C CYS A 100 -0.09 1.29 1.18
N ASN A 101 -0.86 1.34 2.26
CA ASN A 101 -2.03 0.51 2.46
C ASN A 101 -3.32 1.31 2.24
N ARG A 102 -4.41 0.60 1.90
CA ARG A 102 -5.74 1.22 1.82
C ARG A 102 -6.54 0.96 3.10
N PRO A 103 -7.42 1.92 3.50
CA PRO A 103 -8.40 1.65 4.54
C PRO A 103 -9.27 0.44 4.15
N GLY A 104 -9.60 -0.40 5.14
CA GLY A 104 -10.53 -1.53 4.94
C GLY A 104 -9.94 -2.90 5.24
N GLY A 105 -8.67 -2.99 5.58
CA GLY A 105 -8.08 -4.26 6.03
C GLY A 105 -6.55 -4.28 6.02
N PRO A 106 -5.98 -5.34 6.60
CA PRO A 106 -4.54 -5.53 6.63
C PRO A 106 -4.03 -5.89 5.25
N GLY A 107 -3.30 -4.98 4.61
CA GLY A 107 -2.60 -5.26 3.35
C GLY A 107 -1.49 -6.28 3.55
N LYS A 108 -1.39 -7.25 2.64
CA LYS A 108 -0.30 -8.22 2.60
C LYS A 108 0.94 -7.57 1.99
N VAL A 109 2.09 -7.76 2.60
CA VAL A 109 3.35 -7.18 2.14
C VAL A 109 4.26 -8.26 1.58
N THR A 110 4.71 -8.04 0.35
CA THR A 110 5.65 -8.93 -0.35
C THR A 110 6.92 -8.18 -0.75
N MET A 111 8.01 -8.90 -0.94
CA MET A 111 9.27 -8.35 -1.43
C MET A 111 9.99 -9.33 -2.35
N ASN A 112 10.91 -8.80 -3.17
CA ASN A 112 11.80 -9.59 -4.03
C ASN A 112 13.07 -9.98 -3.24
N LEU A 113 13.15 -11.23 -2.80
CA LEU A 113 14.33 -11.79 -2.11
C LEU A 113 15.40 -12.33 -3.08
N GLY A 114 15.41 -11.84 -4.33
CA GLY A 114 16.34 -12.33 -5.37
C GLY A 114 15.86 -13.58 -6.08
N GLY A 115 14.59 -13.94 -5.90
CA GLY A 115 13.95 -15.10 -6.54
C GLY A 115 13.06 -14.73 -7.73
N VAL A 116 12.45 -15.76 -8.31
CA VAL A 116 11.40 -15.62 -9.30
C VAL A 116 10.04 -15.32 -8.63
N LEU A 117 9.10 -14.82 -9.42
CA LEU A 117 7.71 -14.61 -8.96
C LEU A 117 7.03 -15.95 -8.58
N PRO A 118 6.08 -15.93 -7.62
CA PRO A 118 5.63 -14.75 -6.85
C PRO A 118 6.66 -14.32 -5.80
N TYR A 119 6.68 -13.00 -5.48
CA TYR A 119 7.55 -12.48 -4.43
C TYR A 119 7.20 -13.06 -3.06
N ALA A 120 8.18 -13.07 -2.16
CA ALA A 120 8.01 -13.61 -0.82
C ALA A 120 7.08 -12.73 0.03
N THR A 121 6.08 -13.32 0.67
CA THR A 121 5.27 -12.63 1.67
C THR A 121 6.08 -12.46 2.95
N VAL A 122 6.34 -11.22 3.34
CA VAL A 122 7.19 -10.88 4.48
C VAL A 122 6.41 -10.41 5.70
N GLY A 123 5.17 -9.97 5.53
CA GLY A 123 4.36 -9.49 6.64
C GLY A 123 2.99 -8.97 6.23
N THR A 124 2.33 -8.34 7.20
CA THR A 124 0.99 -7.80 7.03
C THR A 124 0.88 -6.47 7.79
N PHE A 125 0.17 -5.50 7.24
CA PHE A 125 -0.10 -4.24 7.95
C PHE A 125 -0.90 -4.51 9.23
N SER A 126 -0.36 -4.06 10.34
CA SER A 126 -0.99 -4.12 11.66
C SER A 126 -1.58 -2.77 12.07
N GLN A 127 -0.94 -1.67 11.66
CA GLN A 127 -1.43 -0.32 11.87
C GLN A 127 -1.35 0.47 10.55
N THR A 128 -2.38 1.26 10.28
CA THR A 128 -2.43 2.17 9.14
C THR A 128 -3.01 3.49 9.61
N VAL A 129 -2.24 4.56 9.50
CA VAL A 129 -2.70 5.93 9.69
C VAL A 129 -2.46 6.66 8.37
N ASN A 130 -3.53 7.08 7.72
CA ASN A 130 -3.51 7.82 6.47
C ASN A 130 -4.60 8.90 6.51
N GLU A 131 -4.27 10.01 7.15
CA GLU A 131 -5.15 11.18 7.30
C GLU A 131 -4.90 12.21 6.19
N GLY A 132 -3.88 11.97 5.37
CA GLY A 132 -3.37 12.90 4.37
C GLY A 132 -2.00 13.46 4.79
N VAL A 133 -1.54 14.48 4.05
CA VAL A 133 -0.17 14.99 4.20
C VAL A 133 -0.14 16.50 4.46
N HIS A 134 -1.30 17.12 4.67
CA HIS A 134 -1.38 18.55 4.93
C HIS A 134 -1.26 18.86 6.40
N LYS A 135 -0.46 19.87 6.76
CA LYS A 135 -0.24 20.33 8.14
C LYS A 135 0.21 19.16 9.04
N GLU A 136 -0.51 18.93 10.14
CA GLU A 136 -0.22 17.88 11.11
C GLU A 136 -1.01 16.57 10.83
N GLN A 137 -1.63 16.42 9.64
CA GLN A 137 -2.24 15.15 9.24
C GLN A 137 -1.17 14.06 9.11
N HIS A 138 -1.48 12.86 9.59
CA HIS A 138 -0.52 11.79 9.73
C HIS A 138 -0.58 10.77 8.59
N ASP A 139 0.58 10.21 8.27
CA ASP A 139 0.75 9.21 7.22
C ASP A 139 1.86 8.24 7.61
N ILE A 140 1.51 7.17 8.32
CA ILE A 140 2.46 6.16 8.79
C ILE A 140 1.78 4.80 8.94
N GLY A 141 2.53 3.73 8.68
CA GLY A 141 2.09 2.35 8.84
C GLY A 141 3.11 1.49 9.57
N LEU A 142 2.60 0.46 10.22
CA LEU A 142 3.38 -0.60 10.84
C LEU A 142 3.01 -1.92 10.18
N VAL A 143 3.98 -2.60 9.61
CA VAL A 143 3.88 -3.97 9.10
C VAL A 143 4.50 -4.89 10.13
N LEU A 144 3.76 -5.89 10.63
CA LEU A 144 4.34 -6.98 11.41
C LEU A 144 4.89 -8.04 10.48
N LEU A 145 6.11 -8.50 10.75
CA LEU A 145 6.80 -9.49 9.93
C LEU A 145 6.36 -10.91 10.29
N ASN A 146 6.42 -11.82 9.32
CA ASN A 146 6.03 -13.22 9.47
C ASN A 146 7.12 -14.05 10.20
N GLY A 147 7.48 -13.61 11.40
CA GLY A 147 8.44 -14.33 12.25
C GLY A 147 9.90 -14.28 11.77
N GLU A 148 10.73 -15.17 12.32
CA GLU A 148 12.19 -15.19 12.09
C GLU A 148 12.62 -15.72 10.72
N SER A 149 11.68 -16.24 9.92
CA SER A 149 12.00 -16.83 8.61
C SER A 149 12.35 -15.79 7.54
N VAL A 150 12.08 -14.50 7.80
CA VAL A 150 12.40 -13.40 6.88
C VAL A 150 13.76 -12.82 7.28
N PRO A 151 14.79 -12.86 6.42
CA PRO A 151 16.05 -12.20 6.70
C PRO A 151 15.83 -10.70 6.96
N GLN A 152 16.46 -10.17 8.00
CA GLN A 152 16.29 -8.80 8.47
C GLN A 152 17.64 -8.06 8.47
N SER A 153 17.61 -6.77 8.17
CA SER A 153 18.78 -5.91 8.24
C SER A 153 18.41 -4.56 8.84
N ALA A 154 19.12 -4.12 9.85
CA ALA A 154 18.99 -2.78 10.43
C ALA A 154 19.97 -1.77 9.78
N ALA A 155 20.34 -1.98 8.53
CA ALA A 155 21.20 -1.09 7.78
C ALA A 155 20.48 -0.58 6.53
N ILE A 156 20.61 0.70 6.23
CA ILE A 156 20.04 1.32 5.02
C ILE A 156 20.87 0.85 3.81
N GLY A 157 20.17 0.30 2.80
CA GLY A 157 20.84 -0.24 1.62
C GLY A 157 21.88 -1.33 1.94
N ALA A 158 21.74 -2.03 3.07
CA ALA A 158 22.65 -3.05 3.60
C ALA A 158 24.06 -2.55 3.99
N SER A 159 24.33 -1.25 3.96
CA SER A 159 25.68 -0.72 4.19
C SER A 159 25.76 0.34 5.29
N LEU A 160 24.70 1.09 5.58
CA LEU A 160 24.67 2.16 6.56
C LEU A 160 23.92 1.72 7.83
N PRO A 161 24.61 1.31 8.91
CA PRO A 161 23.97 0.79 10.10
C PRO A 161 23.16 1.87 10.82
N VAL A 162 21.94 1.53 11.23
CA VAL A 162 21.09 2.39 12.06
C VAL A 162 21.55 2.27 13.52
N ALA A 163 22.03 3.37 14.11
CA ALA A 163 22.56 3.40 15.48
C ALA A 163 21.57 3.96 16.52
N GLY A 164 20.39 4.42 16.10
CA GLY A 164 19.39 4.97 17.01
C GLY A 164 18.46 5.95 16.32
N VAL A 165 17.82 6.82 17.10
CA VAL A 165 16.88 7.84 16.62
C VAL A 165 17.44 9.24 16.92
N ALA A 166 17.27 10.17 15.99
CA ALA A 166 17.56 11.58 16.17
C ALA A 166 16.27 12.38 16.37
N THR A 167 16.24 13.22 17.41
CA THR A 167 15.07 14.04 17.77
C THR A 167 15.34 15.54 17.68
N ASN A 168 16.61 15.96 17.78
CA ASN A 168 16.99 17.36 17.75
C ASN A 168 17.36 17.79 16.33
N LEU A 169 16.36 18.12 15.53
CA LEU A 169 16.53 18.56 14.16
C LEU A 169 16.68 20.10 14.10
N GLN A 170 17.57 20.57 13.23
CA GLN A 170 17.80 22.00 13.02
C GLN A 170 17.58 22.36 11.55
N ILE A 171 16.98 23.52 11.30
CA ILE A 171 16.87 24.08 9.95
C ILE A 171 18.29 24.31 9.40
N GLY A 172 18.50 23.93 8.13
CA GLY A 172 19.79 23.97 7.46
C GLY A 172 20.66 22.72 7.66
N GLN A 173 20.33 21.85 8.63
CA GLN A 173 21.02 20.56 8.80
C GLN A 173 20.76 19.66 7.60
N GLU A 174 21.78 18.94 7.12
CA GLU A 174 21.64 17.99 6.02
C GLU A 174 20.88 16.74 6.48
N LEU A 175 19.83 16.39 5.76
CA LEU A 175 18.98 15.21 5.99
C LEU A 175 18.95 14.38 4.73
N CYS A 176 19.12 13.07 4.88
CA CYS A 176 19.14 12.14 3.77
C CYS A 176 17.88 11.26 3.77
N LYS A 177 17.52 10.75 2.58
CA LYS A 177 16.53 9.72 2.38
C LYS A 177 17.06 8.63 1.45
N PHE A 178 16.49 7.44 1.55
CA PHE A 178 16.67 6.36 0.57
C PHE A 178 15.33 5.78 0.18
N GLY A 179 15.14 5.45 -1.09
CA GLY A 179 13.92 4.82 -1.57
C GLY A 179 14.16 3.96 -2.80
N MET A 180 13.32 2.96 -2.98
CA MET A 180 13.44 2.03 -4.11
C MET A 180 13.21 2.71 -5.46
N GLY A 181 12.41 3.78 -5.49
CA GLY A 181 12.13 4.51 -6.73
C GLY A 181 13.30 5.33 -7.20
N SER A 182 14.03 5.97 -6.28
CA SER A 182 15.28 6.68 -6.57
C SER A 182 16.47 5.72 -6.78
N GLY A 183 16.48 4.58 -6.08
CA GLY A 183 17.56 3.59 -6.10
C GLY A 183 18.84 4.05 -5.40
N GLU A 184 18.86 5.25 -4.85
CA GLU A 184 20.04 5.88 -4.24
C GLU A 184 19.66 6.79 -3.06
N ALA A 185 20.64 7.09 -2.23
CA ALA A 185 20.52 8.09 -1.18
C ALA A 185 20.55 9.50 -1.78
N THR A 186 19.61 10.34 -1.37
CA THR A 186 19.59 11.76 -1.72
C THR A 186 19.45 12.60 -0.46
N CYS A 187 20.26 13.66 -0.37
CA CYS A 187 20.35 14.52 0.81
C CYS A 187 20.07 15.97 0.46
N GLY A 188 19.69 16.75 1.46
CA GLY A 188 19.53 18.19 1.35
C GLY A 188 19.19 18.83 2.69
N PRO A 189 19.28 20.17 2.75
CA PRO A 189 19.06 20.90 3.99
C PRO A 189 17.59 20.86 4.43
N ILE A 190 17.38 20.73 5.74
CA ILE A 190 16.07 20.87 6.39
C ILE A 190 15.61 22.32 6.22
N THR A 191 14.37 22.50 5.78
CA THR A 191 13.72 23.81 5.59
C THR A 191 12.62 24.07 6.59
N GLU A 192 12.00 23.02 7.12
CA GLU A 192 10.91 23.13 8.10
C GLU A 192 10.91 21.91 9.02
N VAL A 193 10.64 22.14 10.30
CA VAL A 193 10.40 21.10 11.29
C VAL A 193 9.13 21.47 12.07
N THR A 194 8.19 20.53 12.14
CA THR A 194 6.98 20.65 12.94
C THR A 194 6.98 19.61 14.07
N LYS A 195 5.88 19.46 14.78
CA LYS A 195 5.74 18.44 15.83
C LYS A 195 5.75 17.00 15.28
N SER A 196 5.28 16.82 14.05
CA SER A 196 5.13 15.51 13.44
C SER A 196 5.91 15.32 12.14
N LYS A 197 6.42 16.40 11.53
CA LYS A 197 7.02 16.35 10.19
C LYS A 197 8.31 17.12 10.08
N VAL A 198 9.10 16.70 9.08
CA VAL A 198 10.25 17.45 8.60
C VAL A 198 10.18 17.59 7.09
N VAL A 199 10.53 18.78 6.58
CA VAL A 199 10.65 19.11 5.15
C VAL A 199 12.11 19.42 4.84
N PHE A 200 12.65 18.85 3.75
CA PHE A 200 14.04 19.03 3.35
C PHE A 200 14.20 19.00 1.82
N LEU A 201 15.24 19.66 1.32
CA LEU A 201 15.46 19.87 -0.12
C LEU A 201 16.19 18.69 -0.76
N ALA A 202 15.60 17.50 -0.69
CA ALA A 202 16.04 16.32 -1.42
C ALA A 202 14.98 15.90 -2.43
N PRO A 203 15.37 15.60 -3.69
CA PRO A 203 14.40 15.12 -4.68
C PRO A 203 13.84 13.75 -4.28
N GLY A 204 12.57 13.50 -4.63
CA GLY A 204 11.91 12.22 -4.38
C GLY A 204 11.22 11.72 -5.64
N GLN A 205 11.06 10.40 -5.72
CA GLN A 205 10.39 9.71 -6.81
C GLN A 205 9.28 8.80 -6.31
N CYS A 206 8.44 8.33 -7.24
CA CYS A 206 7.46 7.30 -6.95
C CYS A 206 8.13 6.01 -6.51
N GLY A 207 7.57 5.38 -5.51
CA GLY A 207 8.17 4.21 -4.89
C GLY A 207 9.06 4.52 -3.69
N ASP A 208 9.51 5.78 -3.52
CA ASP A 208 10.26 6.19 -2.33
C ASP A 208 9.41 6.28 -1.06
N SER A 209 8.08 6.33 -1.21
CA SER A 209 7.12 6.34 -0.10
C SER A 209 7.41 5.22 0.90
N GLY A 210 7.47 5.56 2.19
CA GLY A 210 7.78 4.63 3.26
C GLY A 210 9.27 4.49 3.56
N GLY A 211 10.13 4.99 2.68
CA GLY A 211 11.57 4.89 2.81
C GLY A 211 12.14 5.63 4.03
N PRO A 212 13.32 5.21 4.51
CA PRO A 212 13.98 5.82 5.66
C PRO A 212 14.45 7.23 5.35
N VAL A 213 14.21 8.13 6.30
CA VAL A 213 14.80 9.47 6.36
C VAL A 213 15.68 9.54 7.59
N TYR A 214 16.95 9.98 7.42
CA TYR A 214 17.98 9.79 8.42
C TYR A 214 19.03 10.91 8.41
N LEU A 215 19.70 11.04 9.54
CA LEU A 215 20.93 11.84 9.69
C LEU A 215 22.15 10.93 9.65
N ASN A 216 23.22 11.39 8.98
CA ASN A 216 24.53 10.78 9.07
C ASN A 216 25.23 11.28 10.35
N ASP A 217 25.74 10.35 11.17
CA ASP A 217 26.49 10.68 12.39
C ASP A 217 27.97 11.04 12.12
N GLY A 218 28.44 10.85 10.89
CA GLY A 218 29.84 11.12 10.49
C GLY A 218 30.83 10.02 10.85
N ASP A 219 30.41 9.00 11.58
CA ASP A 219 31.19 7.83 12.01
C ASP A 219 30.85 6.54 11.24
N GLY A 220 30.12 6.69 10.13
CA GLY A 220 29.68 5.56 9.29
C GLY A 220 28.35 4.93 9.73
N ALA A 221 27.71 5.48 10.76
CA ALA A 221 26.36 5.10 11.21
C ALA A 221 25.34 6.20 10.90
N VAL A 222 24.06 5.86 11.01
CA VAL A 222 22.96 6.81 10.78
C VAL A 222 21.95 6.76 11.93
N ARG A 223 21.23 7.86 12.11
CA ARG A 223 20.11 7.95 13.05
C ARG A 223 18.80 8.10 12.31
N ALA A 224 17.83 7.27 12.67
CA ALA A 224 16.48 7.35 12.15
C ALA A 224 15.83 8.70 12.52
N VAL A 225 15.18 9.34 11.56
CA VAL A 225 14.44 10.59 11.75
C VAL A 225 12.99 10.43 11.40
N GLY A 226 12.68 9.89 10.23
CA GLY A 226 11.33 9.85 9.70
C GLY A 226 11.11 8.81 8.63
N ILE A 227 9.86 8.71 8.22
CA ILE A 227 9.39 7.89 7.08
C ILE A 227 8.99 8.85 5.96
N LEU A 228 9.54 8.67 4.78
CA LEU A 228 9.17 9.48 3.63
C LEU A 228 7.71 9.26 3.25
N ILE A 229 6.93 10.34 3.23
CA ILE A 229 5.48 10.24 2.96
C ILE A 229 5.08 10.91 1.65
N ARG A 230 5.84 11.89 1.18
CA ARG A 230 5.62 12.52 -0.12
C ARG A 230 6.82 13.35 -0.56
N GLY A 231 6.81 13.71 -1.84
CA GLY A 231 7.61 14.80 -2.36
C GLY A 231 6.76 16.02 -2.73
N GLY A 232 7.38 17.16 -2.89
CA GLY A 232 6.73 18.36 -3.41
C GLY A 232 6.37 18.18 -4.88
N VAL A 233 5.14 18.53 -5.24
CA VAL A 233 4.67 18.50 -6.64
C VAL A 233 5.23 19.70 -7.39
N PRO A 234 5.71 19.52 -8.63
CA PRO A 234 5.98 20.66 -9.51
C PRO A 234 4.67 21.44 -9.75
N ASP A 235 4.78 22.74 -9.88
CA ASP A 235 3.66 23.60 -10.24
C ASP A 235 3.61 23.79 -11.78
N PRO A 236 2.52 23.47 -12.47
CA PRO A 236 1.28 22.88 -11.97
C PRO A 236 1.42 21.38 -11.63
N PRO A 237 0.63 20.87 -10.67
CA PRO A 237 0.67 19.47 -10.30
C PRO A 237 0.26 18.60 -11.49
N LYS A 238 1.10 17.62 -11.82
CA LYS A 238 0.77 16.60 -12.82
C LYS A 238 0.15 15.39 -12.15
N PRO A 239 -0.90 14.77 -12.73
CA PRO A 239 -1.44 13.54 -12.20
C PRO A 239 -0.39 12.42 -12.23
N GLY A 240 -0.29 11.69 -11.14
CA GLY A 240 0.64 10.58 -11.00
C GLY A 240 2.05 10.99 -10.63
N CYS A 241 2.90 10.00 -10.48
CA CYS A 241 4.28 10.16 -10.03
C CYS A 241 5.28 10.42 -11.19
N SER A 242 4.94 11.17 -12.19
CA SER A 242 5.71 11.28 -13.43
C SER A 242 6.86 12.30 -13.41
N ALA A 243 7.01 13.06 -12.32
CA ALA A 243 8.10 14.03 -12.20
C ALA A 243 8.77 13.92 -10.83
N PRO A 244 10.11 14.00 -10.74
CA PRO A 244 10.80 14.01 -9.46
C PRO A 244 10.37 15.25 -8.67
N ALA A 245 10.08 15.03 -7.38
CA ALA A 245 9.82 16.12 -6.45
C ALA A 245 11.10 16.92 -6.20
N ARG A 246 10.96 18.22 -5.94
CA ARG A 246 12.10 19.07 -5.59
C ARG A 246 12.46 19.02 -4.13
N PHE A 247 11.52 18.64 -3.27
CA PHE A 247 11.69 18.50 -1.84
C PHE A 247 10.95 17.29 -1.32
N SER A 248 11.33 16.82 -0.17
CA SER A 248 10.77 15.65 0.50
C SER A 248 10.13 16.06 1.83
N VAL A 249 9.06 15.37 2.19
CA VAL A 249 8.38 15.48 3.49
C VAL A 249 8.39 14.12 4.16
N ALA A 250 8.82 14.07 5.41
CA ALA A 250 8.79 12.86 6.22
C ALA A 250 7.93 13.02 7.46
N GLU A 251 7.23 11.96 7.82
CA GLU A 251 6.60 11.78 9.13
C GLU A 251 7.68 11.41 10.13
N LEU A 252 7.80 12.15 11.25
CA LEU A 252 8.78 11.85 12.29
C LEU A 252 8.45 10.53 12.99
N VAL A 253 9.47 9.67 13.20
CA VAL A 253 9.22 8.34 13.80
C VAL A 253 9.05 8.40 15.32
N GLN A 254 9.75 9.30 16.03
CA GLN A 254 9.75 9.30 17.49
C GLN A 254 8.35 9.37 18.11
N PRO A 255 7.42 10.25 17.66
CA PRO A 255 6.07 10.27 18.21
C PRO A 255 5.32 8.94 18.09
N TRP A 256 5.62 8.18 17.05
CA TRP A 256 4.98 6.88 16.77
C TRP A 256 5.63 5.74 17.54
N LEU A 257 6.95 5.78 17.72
CA LEU A 257 7.65 4.86 18.62
C LEU A 257 7.05 4.95 20.03
N ASP A 258 6.86 6.16 20.52
CA ASP A 258 6.25 6.40 21.85
C ASP A 258 4.78 5.93 21.88
N LYS A 259 3.97 6.36 20.90
CA LYS A 259 2.54 6.06 20.83
C LYS A 259 2.23 4.56 20.71
N TRP A 260 2.99 3.86 19.91
CA TRP A 260 2.80 2.42 19.65
C TRP A 260 3.69 1.54 20.53
N ARG A 261 4.49 2.13 21.42
CA ARG A 261 5.43 1.43 22.32
C ARG A 261 6.40 0.54 21.53
N LEU A 262 7.03 1.13 20.53
CA LEU A 262 7.99 0.46 19.66
C LEU A 262 9.41 0.85 20.05
N THR A 263 10.36 -0.05 19.82
CA THR A 263 11.80 0.21 19.92
C THR A 263 12.45 0.01 18.57
N THR A 264 13.23 1.00 18.12
CA THR A 264 13.99 0.87 16.85
C THR A 264 15.03 -0.22 16.96
N VAL A 265 15.06 -1.11 15.97
CA VAL A 265 16.14 -2.09 15.83
C VAL A 265 17.38 -1.38 15.33
N THR A 266 18.49 -1.50 16.06
CA THR A 266 19.78 -0.93 15.68
C THR A 266 20.71 -2.04 15.17
N ALA A 267 21.53 -1.71 14.17
CA ALA A 267 22.63 -2.60 13.83
C ALA A 267 23.63 -2.56 14.98
N VAL A 268 23.97 -3.72 15.53
CA VAL A 268 25.07 -3.81 16.48
C VAL A 268 26.32 -3.42 15.70
N SER A 269 26.96 -2.30 16.08
CA SER A 269 28.28 -1.98 15.60
C SER A 269 29.19 -3.15 16.02
N SER A 270 29.56 -4.00 15.07
CA SER A 270 30.69 -4.89 15.28
C SER A 270 31.90 -3.96 15.39
N ALA A 271 32.24 -3.58 16.63
CA ALA A 271 33.51 -2.96 16.91
C ALA A 271 34.58 -3.86 16.30
N ALA A 272 35.25 -3.34 15.28
CA ALA A 272 36.40 -4.01 14.70
C ALA A 272 37.42 -4.15 15.84
N GLY A 273 37.63 -5.41 16.26
CA GLY A 273 38.70 -5.80 17.14
C GLY A 273 39.99 -5.90 16.36
#